data_ef2617fc05ec675577fcfa1cb03ed8b5
#
_entry.id   ef2617fc05ec675577fcfa1cb03ed8b5
#
_cell.length_a   1.000
_cell.length_b   1.000
_cell.length_c   1.000
_cell.angle_alpha   90.00
_cell.angle_beta   90.00
_cell.angle_gamma   90.00
#
_symmetry.space_group_name_H-M   'P 1'
#
loop_
_entity.id
_entity.type
_entity.pdbx_description
1 polymer ?
#
loop_
_entity_poly.entity_id
_entity_poly.type
_entity_poly.pdbx_seq_one_letter_code
_entity_poly.pdbx_strand_id
1 'polypeptide(L)'
;DRREAERLVNTYADSILRLSYACLGDTQGAQALCQTILRQRLEQGACLDDPAKERLWFLRATFRACQKHTTLDPAAKRRVAWFLCEGEGLSHREAARVMGGFPGNVAALLQETDGEEGAR
;
A
#
# COMPACT_ATOMS: atom_id res chain seq x y z
N ASP A 1 0.17 -20.69 -11.93
CA ASP A 1 -0.42 -20.63 -13.26
C ASP A 1 -0.04 -19.31 -13.94
N ARG A 2 0.41 -19.41 -15.18
CA ARG A 2 0.90 -18.26 -15.96
C ARG A 2 -0.18 -17.18 -16.16
N ARG A 3 -1.41 -17.60 -16.45
CA ARG A 3 -2.52 -16.66 -16.63
C ARG A 3 -2.81 -15.89 -15.35
N GLU A 4 -2.78 -16.59 -14.23
CA GLU A 4 -3.01 -15.98 -12.93
C GLU A 4 -1.89 -14.99 -12.60
N ALA A 5 -0.64 -15.38 -12.85
CA ALA A 5 0.50 -14.49 -12.65
C ALA A 5 0.36 -13.21 -13.49
N GLU A 6 0.00 -13.34 -14.76
CA GLU A 6 -0.19 -12.20 -15.65
C GLU A 6 -1.34 -11.30 -15.14
N ARG A 7 -2.43 -11.91 -14.69
CA ARG A 7 -3.57 -11.15 -14.16
C ARG A 7 -3.14 -10.33 -12.94
N LEU A 8 -2.43 -10.94 -12.01
CA LEU A 8 -2.00 -10.25 -10.80
C LEU A 8 -1.04 -9.11 -11.10
N VAL A 9 -0.07 -9.35 -12.00
CA VAL A 9 0.86 -8.30 -12.42
C VAL A 9 0.11 -7.14 -13.04
N ASN A 10 -0.76 -7.43 -14.01
CA ASN A 10 -1.48 -6.39 -14.73
C ASN A 10 -2.42 -5.59 -13.83
N THR A 11 -2.98 -6.24 -12.81
CA THR A 11 -3.95 -5.59 -11.93
C THR A 11 -3.28 -4.83 -10.78
N TYR A 12 -2.23 -5.39 -10.18
CA TYR A 12 -1.72 -4.90 -8.89
C TYR A 12 -0.29 -4.39 -8.88
N ALA A 13 0.53 -4.73 -9.87
CA ALA A 13 1.96 -4.35 -9.83
C ALA A 13 2.16 -2.84 -9.65
N ASP A 14 1.40 -2.03 -10.36
CA ASP A 14 1.53 -0.58 -10.29
C ASP A 14 1.21 -0.07 -8.89
N SER A 15 0.12 -0.55 -8.28
CA SER A 15 -0.26 -0.17 -6.92
C SER A 15 0.80 -0.56 -5.90
N ILE A 16 1.33 -1.78 -6.02
CA ILE A 16 2.39 -2.27 -5.12
C ILE A 16 3.64 -1.40 -5.27
N LEU A 17 4.05 -1.10 -6.51
CA LEU A 17 5.23 -0.28 -6.77
C LEU A 17 5.08 1.12 -6.19
N ARG A 18 3.93 1.75 -6.40
CA ARG A 18 3.68 3.10 -5.88
C ARG A 18 3.67 3.15 -4.36
N LEU A 19 3.01 2.17 -3.73
CA LEU A 19 2.98 2.11 -2.27
C LEU A 19 4.38 1.86 -1.72
N SER A 20 5.10 0.91 -2.31
CA SER A 20 6.48 0.60 -1.91
C SER A 20 7.38 1.82 -2.03
N TYR A 21 7.25 2.56 -3.13
CA TYR A 21 8.03 3.78 -3.32
C TYR A 21 7.68 4.86 -2.31
N ALA A 22 6.39 5.01 -1.98
CA ALA A 22 5.96 5.96 -0.95
C ALA A 22 6.60 5.65 0.39
N CYS A 23 6.77 4.36 0.70
CA CYS A 23 7.38 3.91 1.95
C CYS A 23 8.90 4.02 1.93
N LEU A 24 9.52 3.53 0.85
CA LEU A 24 10.98 3.31 0.81
C LEU A 24 11.76 4.46 0.16
N GLY A 25 11.12 5.21 -0.74
CA GLY A 25 11.79 6.27 -1.49
C GLY A 25 12.86 5.78 -2.44
N ASP A 26 12.84 4.50 -2.81
CA ASP A 26 13.86 3.84 -3.60
C ASP A 26 13.20 2.95 -4.66
N THR A 27 13.50 3.24 -5.93
CA THR A 27 12.91 2.52 -7.05
C THR A 27 13.32 1.05 -7.08
N GLN A 28 14.60 0.76 -6.83
CA GLN A 28 15.09 -0.61 -6.86
C GLN A 28 14.47 -1.44 -5.74
N GLY A 29 14.41 -0.86 -4.54
CA GLY A 29 13.77 -1.51 -3.41
C GLY A 29 12.28 -1.78 -3.67
N ALA A 30 11.60 -0.81 -4.28
CA ALA A 30 10.18 -0.96 -4.62
C ALA A 30 9.96 -2.10 -5.62
N GLN A 31 10.82 -2.18 -6.65
CA GLN A 31 10.73 -3.25 -7.65
C GLN A 31 10.97 -4.62 -7.03
N ALA A 32 11.99 -4.74 -6.19
CA ALA A 32 12.29 -6.00 -5.51
C ALA A 32 11.15 -6.43 -4.62
N LEU A 33 10.56 -5.49 -3.87
CA LEU A 33 9.44 -5.79 -2.99
C LEU A 33 8.21 -6.21 -3.78
N CYS A 34 7.94 -5.53 -4.88
CA CYS A 34 6.81 -5.88 -5.75
C CYS A 34 6.90 -7.33 -6.21
N GLN A 35 8.07 -7.75 -6.69
CA GLN A 35 8.30 -9.13 -7.10
C GLN A 35 8.06 -10.11 -5.96
N THR A 36 8.56 -9.79 -4.79
CA THR A 36 8.39 -10.64 -3.60
C THR A 36 6.92 -10.80 -3.23
N ILE A 37 6.17 -9.71 -3.20
CA ILE A 37 4.75 -9.74 -2.81
C ILE A 37 3.92 -10.54 -3.82
N LEU A 38 4.16 -10.33 -5.12
CA LEU A 38 3.44 -11.07 -6.15
C LEU A 38 3.76 -12.56 -6.07
N ARG A 39 5.03 -12.90 -5.86
CA ARG A 39 5.44 -14.30 -5.71
C ARG A 39 4.78 -14.96 -4.50
N GLN A 40 4.75 -14.27 -3.36
CA GLN A 40 4.10 -14.79 -2.16
C GLN A 40 2.64 -15.12 -2.40
N ARG A 41 1.93 -14.23 -3.10
CA ARG A 41 0.51 -14.46 -3.40
C ARG A 41 0.33 -15.70 -4.27
N LEU A 42 1.16 -15.86 -5.29
CA LEU A 42 1.09 -17.02 -6.17
C LEU A 42 1.41 -18.32 -5.43
N GLU A 43 2.40 -18.29 -4.56
CA GLU A 43 2.81 -19.47 -3.78
C GLU A 43 1.75 -19.93 -2.80
N GLN A 44 0.96 -19.02 -2.26
CA GLN A 44 -0.12 -19.36 -1.34
C GLN A 44 -1.23 -20.18 -2.02
N GLY A 45 -1.40 -20.00 -3.33
CA GLY A 45 -2.34 -20.80 -4.10
C GLY A 45 -3.82 -20.57 -3.81
N ALA A 46 -4.13 -19.83 -2.75
CA ALA A 46 -5.52 -19.53 -2.41
C ALA A 46 -6.06 -18.44 -3.32
N CYS A 47 -7.24 -18.66 -3.86
CA CYS A 47 -7.90 -17.67 -4.70
C CYS A 47 -8.80 -16.79 -3.83
N LEU A 48 -8.66 -15.48 -3.95
CA LEU A 48 -9.56 -14.53 -3.32
C LEU A 48 -10.60 -14.13 -4.35
N ASP A 49 -11.84 -14.56 -4.13
CA ASP A 49 -12.92 -14.34 -5.09
C ASP A 49 -13.41 -12.89 -5.11
N ASP A 50 -13.17 -12.16 -4.02
CA ASP A 50 -13.62 -10.78 -3.88
C ASP A 50 -12.49 -9.83 -4.27
N PRO A 51 -12.63 -9.06 -5.39
CA PRO A 51 -11.58 -8.15 -5.83
C PRO A 51 -11.20 -7.10 -4.78
N ALA A 52 -12.16 -6.62 -3.98
CA ALA A 52 -11.86 -5.63 -2.95
C ALA A 52 -10.98 -6.23 -1.85
N LYS A 53 -11.25 -7.47 -1.44
CA LYS A 53 -10.43 -8.17 -0.45
C LYS A 53 -9.05 -8.47 -0.99
N GLU A 54 -8.97 -8.87 -2.26
CA GLU A 54 -7.69 -9.16 -2.91
C GLU A 54 -6.81 -7.92 -2.95
N ARG A 55 -7.39 -6.79 -3.32
CA ARG A 55 -6.67 -5.52 -3.37
C ARG A 55 -6.14 -5.12 -2.00
N LEU A 56 -6.99 -5.19 -0.97
CA LEU A 56 -6.56 -4.88 0.39
C LEU A 56 -5.46 -5.82 0.87
N TRP A 57 -5.54 -7.10 0.48
CA TRP A 57 -4.50 -8.05 0.82
C TRP A 57 -3.13 -7.60 0.28
N PHE A 58 -3.09 -7.21 -1.00
CA PHE A 58 -1.84 -6.76 -1.61
C PHE A 58 -1.29 -5.49 -0.96
N LEU A 59 -2.15 -4.52 -0.72
CA LEU A 59 -1.73 -3.26 -0.10
C LEU A 59 -1.25 -3.48 1.33
N ARG A 60 -1.96 -4.30 2.09
CA ARG A 60 -1.57 -4.60 3.47
C ARG A 60 -0.26 -5.38 3.53
N ALA A 61 -0.10 -6.40 2.68
CA ALA A 61 1.13 -7.18 2.62
C ALA A 61 2.31 -6.30 2.27
N THR A 62 2.13 -5.39 1.32
CA THR A 62 3.16 -4.45 0.90
C THR A 62 3.56 -3.52 2.04
N PHE A 63 2.60 -2.92 2.71
CA PHE A 63 2.88 -2.00 3.80
C PHE A 63 3.62 -2.71 4.95
N ARG A 64 3.18 -3.90 5.32
CA ARG A 64 3.84 -4.69 6.37
C ARG A 64 5.27 -5.03 6.01
N ALA A 65 5.52 -5.39 4.76
CA ALA A 65 6.87 -5.68 4.29
C ALA A 65 7.76 -4.43 4.36
N CYS A 66 7.22 -3.27 4.01
CA CYS A 66 7.94 -2.01 4.12
C CYS A 66 8.32 -1.72 5.57
N GLN A 67 7.41 -1.97 6.52
CA GLN A 67 7.67 -1.77 7.94
C GLN A 67 8.80 -2.64 8.46
N LYS A 68 8.98 -3.82 7.88
CA LYS A 68 10.09 -4.71 8.24
C LYS A 68 11.43 -4.21 7.74
N HIS A 69 11.41 -3.49 6.62
CA HIS A 69 12.65 -2.99 6.00
C HIS A 69 13.10 -1.65 6.54
N THR A 70 12.18 -0.82 6.99
CA THR A 70 12.51 0.53 7.42
C THR A 70 11.49 1.04 8.44
N THR A 71 11.92 1.99 9.25
CA THR A 71 11.01 2.72 10.12
C THR A 71 10.45 3.88 9.34
N LEU A 72 9.12 3.95 9.23
CA LEU A 72 8.45 5.02 8.51
C LEU A 72 8.36 6.27 9.38
N ASP A 73 8.96 7.35 8.91
CA ASP A 73 8.84 8.63 9.59
C ASP A 73 7.45 9.25 9.32
N PRO A 74 7.09 10.34 10.03
CA PRO A 74 5.78 10.95 9.83
C PRO A 74 5.52 11.39 8.38
N ALA A 75 6.54 11.89 7.69
CA ALA A 75 6.37 12.31 6.29
C ALA A 75 6.04 11.13 5.39
N ALA A 76 6.71 9.98 5.58
CA ALA A 76 6.43 8.76 4.84
C ALA A 76 5.01 8.27 5.12
N LYS A 77 4.59 8.29 6.39
CA LYS A 77 3.24 7.87 6.76
C LYS A 77 2.17 8.75 6.09
N ARG A 78 2.41 10.06 5.99
CA ARG A 78 1.49 10.97 5.31
C ARG A 78 1.41 10.65 3.82
N ARG A 79 2.56 10.39 3.17
CA ARG A 79 2.58 9.99 1.76
C ARG A 79 1.78 8.72 1.52
N VAL A 80 1.94 7.73 2.40
CA VAL A 80 1.20 6.47 2.31
C VAL A 80 -0.29 6.71 2.49
N ALA A 81 -0.69 7.45 3.51
CA ALA A 81 -2.10 7.75 3.76
C ALA A 81 -2.73 8.47 2.56
N TRP A 82 -2.01 9.46 2.01
CA TRP A 82 -2.48 10.20 0.84
C TRP A 82 -2.62 9.27 -0.38
N PHE A 83 -1.62 8.43 -0.63
CA PHE A 83 -1.67 7.49 -1.73
C PHE A 83 -2.86 6.52 -1.60
N LEU A 84 -3.07 5.97 -0.41
CA LEU A 84 -4.16 5.02 -0.20
C LEU A 84 -5.53 5.67 -0.39
N CYS A 85 -5.73 6.86 0.13
CA CYS A 85 -7.03 7.52 0.08
C CYS A 85 -7.26 8.24 -1.24
N GLU A 86 -6.31 9.02 -1.70
CA GLU A 86 -6.46 9.81 -2.92
C GLU A 86 -6.05 9.05 -4.18
N GLY A 87 -4.98 8.27 -4.11
CA GLY A 87 -4.50 7.51 -5.25
C GLY A 87 -5.30 6.25 -5.51
N GLU A 88 -5.60 5.49 -4.45
CA GLU A 88 -6.32 4.22 -4.56
C GLU A 88 -7.80 4.33 -4.24
N GLY A 89 -8.24 5.48 -3.74
CA GLY A 89 -9.65 5.70 -3.44
C GLY A 89 -10.17 4.96 -2.22
N LEU A 90 -9.30 4.58 -1.30
CA LEU A 90 -9.72 3.88 -0.09
C LEU A 90 -10.39 4.82 0.90
N SER A 91 -11.35 4.30 1.65
CA SER A 91 -11.89 5.01 2.81
C SER A 91 -10.84 5.06 3.92
N HIS A 92 -11.05 5.95 4.91
CA HIS A 92 -10.16 6.00 6.08
C HIS A 92 -10.12 4.65 6.80
N ARG A 93 -11.26 3.94 6.85
CA ARG A 93 -11.32 2.63 7.48
C ARG A 93 -10.48 1.61 6.72
N GLU A 94 -10.59 1.60 5.40
CA GLU A 94 -9.80 0.68 4.57
C GLU A 94 -8.31 1.01 4.64
N ALA A 95 -7.95 2.29 4.59
CA ALA A 95 -6.57 2.72 4.72
C ALA A 95 -6.00 2.32 6.08
N ALA A 96 -6.80 2.44 7.14
CA ALA A 96 -6.39 2.00 8.48
C ALA A 96 -6.14 0.50 8.53
N ARG A 97 -6.91 -0.30 7.81
CA ARG A 97 -6.67 -1.74 7.72
C ARG A 97 -5.32 -2.04 7.06
N VAL A 98 -4.93 -1.24 6.08
CA VAL A 98 -3.64 -1.39 5.42
C VAL A 98 -2.50 -0.98 6.36
N MET A 99 -2.61 0.19 6.97
CA MET A 99 -1.54 0.78 7.78
C MET A 99 -1.48 0.25 9.21
N GLY A 100 -2.56 -0.36 9.68
CA GLY A 100 -2.71 -0.73 11.07
C GLY A 100 -3.12 0.50 11.89
N GLY A 101 -3.99 0.31 12.87
CA GLY A 101 -4.48 1.39 13.70
C GLY A 101 -5.94 1.72 13.43
N PHE A 102 -6.32 2.98 13.65
CA PHE A 102 -7.71 3.40 13.58
C PHE A 102 -7.93 4.41 12.46
N PRO A 103 -9.18 4.49 11.94
CA PRO A 103 -9.49 5.48 10.89
C PRO A 103 -9.14 6.92 11.28
N GLY A 104 -9.27 7.26 12.57
CA GLY A 104 -8.88 8.59 13.06
C GLY A 104 -7.41 8.91 12.88
N ASN A 105 -6.55 7.89 12.92
CA ASN A 105 -5.11 8.08 12.68
C ASN A 105 -4.87 8.51 11.24
N VAL A 106 -5.57 7.88 10.29
CA VAL A 106 -5.46 8.22 8.86
C VAL A 106 -5.95 9.64 8.64
N ALA A 107 -7.12 9.97 9.20
CA ALA A 107 -7.68 11.31 9.08
C ALA A 107 -6.72 12.37 9.61
N ALA A 108 -6.07 12.10 10.76
CA ALA A 108 -5.11 13.02 11.34
C ALA A 108 -3.91 13.24 10.43
N LEU A 109 -3.39 12.18 9.81
CA LEU A 109 -2.27 12.32 8.87
C LEU A 109 -2.65 13.19 7.68
N LEU A 110 -3.84 13.02 7.15
CA LEU A 110 -4.32 13.82 6.03
C LEU A 110 -4.56 15.27 6.42
N GLN A 111 -5.07 15.51 7.63
CA GLN A 111 -5.29 16.86 8.13
C GLN A 111 -3.97 17.61 8.37
N GLU A 112 -2.94 16.94 8.85
CA GLU A 112 -1.62 17.54 9.01
C GLU A 112 -1.10 18.07 7.68
N THR A 113 -1.27 17.30 6.60
CA THR A 113 -0.88 17.73 5.25
C THR A 113 -1.69 18.95 4.84
N ASP A 114 -3.01 18.92 5.03
CA ASP A 114 -3.89 20.03 4.71
C ASP A 114 -3.57 21.26 5.56
N GLY A 115 -3.28 21.05 6.84
CA GLY A 115 -2.90 22.11 7.76
C GLY A 115 -1.61 22.79 7.35
N GLU A 116 -0.62 22.04 6.90
CA GLU A 116 0.62 22.58 6.39
C GLU A 116 0.39 23.47 5.16
N GLU A 117 -0.46 23.02 4.25
CA GLU A 117 -0.85 23.80 3.09
C GLU A 117 -1.63 25.05 3.48
N GLY A 118 -2.55 24.91 4.42
CA GLY A 118 -3.37 26.01 4.90
C GLY A 118 -2.59 27.07 5.65
N ALA A 119 -1.45 26.70 6.22
CA ALA A 119 -0.58 27.64 6.96
C ALA A 119 0.23 28.56 6.04
N ARG A 120 0.21 28.31 4.77
CA ARG A 120 0.89 29.13 3.78
C ARG A 120 -0.04 30.23 3.26
#